data_5149da55b98f9996b160e48a03a07f2f
#
_entry.id   5149da55b98f9996b160e48a03a07f2f
#
_cell.length_a   1.000
_cell.length_b   1.000
_cell.length_c   1.000
_cell.angle_alpha   90.00
_cell.angle_beta   90.00
_cell.angle_gamma   90.00
#
_symmetry.space_group_name_H-M   'P 1'
#
loop_
_entity.id
_entity.type
_entity.pdbx_description
1 polymer ?
#
loop_
_entity_poly.entity_id
_entity_poly.type
_entity_poly.pdbx_seq_one_letter_code
_entity_poly.pdbx_strand_id
1 'polypeptide(L)'
;MLEQQPAQNPLMVSMLNAQAQQVNKPLRDNVKAALKNYLSQLNGEDPTELYELVLSEIEHPMLDMVMQYTRGNQTRAATMLGINRGTLRKKLKKYGMG
;
A
#
# COMPACT_ATOMS: atom_id res chain seq x y z
N MET A 1 -19.72 -4.90 12.32
CA MET A 1 -20.15 -4.66 10.98
C MET A 1 -18.97 -4.31 10.07
N LEU A 2 -18.84 -5.05 9.04
CA LEU A 2 -17.72 -4.84 8.16
C LEU A 2 -17.96 -3.74 7.17
N GLU A 3 -16.92 -2.97 6.98
CA GLU A 3 -16.92 -1.96 5.96
C GLU A 3 -16.69 -2.57 4.60
N GLN A 4 -17.44 -2.12 3.64
CA GLN A 4 -17.21 -2.52 2.28
C GLN A 4 -16.12 -1.65 1.69
N GLN A 5 -15.04 -2.27 1.30
CA GLN A 5 -13.96 -1.55 0.67
C GLN A 5 -14.13 -1.65 -0.84
N PRO A 6 -14.22 -0.53 -1.54
CA PRO A 6 -14.30 -0.59 -2.99
C PRO A 6 -13.06 -1.25 -3.54
N ALA A 7 -13.26 -2.17 -4.45
CA ALA A 7 -12.13 -2.80 -5.11
C ALA A 7 -11.52 -1.81 -6.08
N GLN A 8 -10.28 -1.41 -5.83
CA GLN A 8 -9.63 -0.40 -6.65
C GLN A 8 -8.83 -1.00 -7.79
N ASN A 9 -8.17 -2.13 -7.53
CA ASN A 9 -7.36 -2.78 -8.54
C ASN A 9 -7.12 -4.22 -8.10
N PRO A 10 -6.62 -5.05 -9.03
CA PRO A 10 -6.44 -6.48 -8.73
C PRO A 10 -5.50 -6.75 -7.56
N LEU A 11 -4.46 -5.94 -7.42
CA LEU A 11 -3.53 -6.15 -6.32
C LEU A 11 -4.21 -5.86 -4.98
N MET A 12 -4.97 -4.81 -4.90
CA MET A 12 -5.70 -4.46 -3.69
C MET A 12 -6.65 -5.58 -3.30
N VAL A 13 -7.41 -6.10 -4.26
CA VAL A 13 -8.33 -7.20 -3.99
C VAL A 13 -7.57 -8.42 -3.50
N SER A 14 -6.43 -8.73 -4.14
CA SER A 14 -5.61 -9.87 -3.73
C SER A 14 -5.09 -9.71 -2.31
N MET A 15 -4.70 -8.51 -1.93
CA MET A 15 -4.21 -8.27 -0.57
C MET A 15 -5.32 -8.44 0.46
N LEU A 16 -6.52 -7.96 0.16
CA LEU A 16 -7.65 -8.12 1.05
C LEU A 16 -8.03 -9.59 1.23
N ASN A 17 -8.03 -10.33 0.14
CA ASN A 17 -8.34 -11.75 0.20
C ASN A 17 -7.29 -12.52 0.97
N ALA A 18 -6.03 -12.20 0.76
CA ALA A 18 -4.94 -12.86 1.47
C ALA A 18 -5.04 -12.60 2.96
N GLN A 19 -5.36 -11.37 3.34
CA GLN A 19 -5.49 -11.01 4.75
C GLN A 19 -6.66 -11.73 5.41
N ALA A 20 -7.77 -11.86 4.68
CA ALA A 20 -8.94 -12.55 5.21
C ALA A 20 -8.64 -13.99 5.53
N GLN A 21 -7.74 -14.62 4.77
CA GLN A 21 -7.41 -16.02 4.94
C GLN A 21 -6.22 -16.25 5.85
N GLN A 22 -5.38 -15.24 6.06
CA GLN A 22 -4.11 -15.39 6.76
C GLN A 22 -3.99 -14.33 7.85
N VAL A 23 -4.94 -14.34 8.77
CA VAL A 23 -5.07 -13.26 9.75
C VAL A 23 -3.80 -13.03 10.56
N ASN A 24 -3.11 -14.10 10.94
CA ASN A 24 -1.96 -13.99 11.84
C ASN A 24 -0.62 -13.97 11.13
N LYS A 25 -0.61 -13.81 9.83
CA LYS A 25 0.64 -13.81 9.09
C LYS A 25 1.22 -12.41 8.98
N PRO A 26 2.55 -12.31 8.95
CA PRO A 26 3.19 -11.01 8.74
C PRO A 26 2.73 -10.35 7.44
N LEU A 27 2.81 -9.04 7.41
CA LEU A 27 2.42 -8.29 6.22
C LEU A 27 3.14 -8.79 4.97
N ARG A 28 4.43 -9.09 5.07
CA ARG A 28 5.17 -9.56 3.90
C ARG A 28 4.60 -10.85 3.32
N ASP A 29 4.05 -11.71 4.17
CA ASP A 29 3.43 -12.94 3.69
C ASP A 29 2.14 -12.65 2.95
N ASN A 30 1.39 -11.67 3.41
CA ASN A 30 0.18 -11.24 2.72
C ASN A 30 0.51 -10.61 1.38
N VAL A 31 1.57 -9.81 1.32
CA VAL A 31 2.02 -9.21 0.07
C VAL A 31 2.47 -10.29 -0.89
N LYS A 32 3.20 -11.28 -0.41
CA LYS A 32 3.66 -12.37 -1.25
C LYS A 32 2.49 -13.14 -1.84
N ALA A 33 1.50 -13.45 -1.03
CA ALA A 33 0.32 -14.17 -1.51
C ALA A 33 -0.45 -13.36 -2.53
N ALA A 34 -0.59 -12.06 -2.27
CA ALA A 34 -1.30 -11.18 -3.19
C ALA A 34 -0.59 -11.09 -4.54
N LEU A 35 0.74 -10.99 -4.51
CA LEU A 35 1.52 -10.92 -5.72
C LEU A 35 1.46 -12.22 -6.51
N LYS A 36 1.54 -13.34 -5.83
CA LYS A 36 1.42 -14.63 -6.49
C LYS A 36 0.10 -14.73 -7.23
N ASN A 37 -0.97 -14.32 -6.56
CA ASN A 37 -2.29 -14.34 -7.17
C ASN A 37 -2.38 -13.37 -8.35
N TYR A 38 -1.85 -12.16 -8.17
CA TYR A 38 -1.87 -11.17 -9.24
C TYR A 38 -1.13 -11.64 -10.47
N LEU A 39 0.08 -12.16 -10.28
CA LEU A 39 0.89 -12.60 -11.41
C LEU A 39 0.27 -13.79 -12.13
N SER A 40 -0.44 -14.66 -11.41
CA SER A 40 -1.08 -15.81 -12.03
C SER A 40 -2.24 -15.40 -12.94
N GLN A 41 -2.78 -14.21 -12.77
CA GLN A 41 -3.91 -13.72 -13.55
C GLN A 41 -3.49 -13.03 -14.84
N LEU A 42 -2.20 -12.90 -15.08
CA LEU A 42 -1.71 -12.17 -16.26
C LEU A 42 -1.62 -13.02 -17.52
N ASN A 43 -1.95 -14.29 -17.41
CA ASN A 43 -2.00 -15.20 -18.57
C ASN A 43 -0.68 -15.25 -19.34
N GLY A 44 0.43 -15.24 -18.62
CA GLY A 44 1.74 -15.34 -19.22
C GLY A 44 2.32 -14.03 -19.72
N GLU A 45 1.59 -12.93 -19.61
CA GLU A 45 2.12 -11.62 -19.97
C GLU A 45 2.89 -11.03 -18.81
N ASP A 46 4.04 -10.44 -19.13
CA ASP A 46 4.84 -9.80 -18.11
C ASP A 46 4.26 -8.45 -17.75
N PRO A 47 4.16 -8.13 -16.46
CA PRO A 47 3.77 -6.78 -16.08
C PRO A 47 4.89 -5.81 -16.38
N THR A 48 4.53 -4.56 -16.63
CA THR A 48 5.48 -3.48 -16.69
C THR A 48 5.33 -2.66 -15.44
N GLU A 49 6.41 -2.03 -15.00
CA GLU A 49 6.39 -1.13 -13.85
C GLU A 49 5.78 -1.79 -12.60
N LEU A 50 6.06 -3.07 -12.42
CA LEU A 50 5.55 -3.79 -11.26
C LEU A 50 6.05 -3.20 -9.95
N TYR A 51 7.31 -2.77 -9.93
CA TYR A 51 7.88 -2.18 -8.73
C TYR A 51 7.06 -0.97 -8.29
N GLU A 52 6.75 -0.10 -9.22
CA GLU A 52 5.98 1.11 -8.91
C GLU A 52 4.57 0.76 -8.47
N LEU A 53 3.96 -0.21 -9.10
CA LEU A 53 2.63 -0.65 -8.74
C LEU A 53 2.58 -1.13 -7.29
N VAL A 54 3.49 -2.02 -6.92
CA VAL A 54 3.51 -2.57 -5.58
C VAL A 54 3.87 -1.50 -4.56
N LEU A 55 4.87 -0.69 -4.87
CA LEU A 55 5.29 0.36 -3.96
C LEU A 55 4.15 1.34 -3.67
N SER A 56 3.41 1.72 -4.70
CA SER A 56 2.30 2.65 -4.52
C SER A 56 1.19 2.06 -3.66
N GLU A 57 0.91 0.78 -3.82
CA GLU A 57 -0.12 0.11 -3.04
C GLU A 57 0.23 0.02 -1.56
N ILE A 58 1.51 0.01 -1.25
CA ILE A 58 1.95 -0.03 0.14
C ILE A 58 2.15 1.38 0.69
N GLU A 59 2.75 2.26 -0.10
CA GLU A 59 3.03 3.62 0.36
C GLU A 59 1.76 4.41 0.66
N HIS A 60 0.78 4.29 -0.21
CA HIS A 60 -0.43 5.08 -0.07
C HIS A 60 -1.10 4.89 1.30
N PRO A 61 -1.46 3.68 1.68
CA PRO A 61 -2.09 3.48 3.00
C PRO A 61 -1.15 3.79 4.15
N MET A 62 0.15 3.54 3.98
CA MET A 62 1.10 3.84 5.03
C MET A 62 1.18 5.35 5.30
N LEU A 63 1.27 6.14 4.26
CA LEU A 63 1.30 7.59 4.40
C LEU A 63 -0.02 8.12 4.96
N ASP A 64 -1.12 7.58 4.46
CA ASP A 64 -2.44 7.98 4.93
C ASP A 64 -2.57 7.76 6.44
N MET A 65 -2.18 6.60 6.91
CA MET A 65 -2.30 6.29 8.33
C MET A 65 -1.38 7.13 9.19
N VAL A 66 -0.15 7.35 8.73
CA VAL A 66 0.79 8.16 9.49
C VAL A 66 0.35 9.62 9.54
N MET A 67 -0.18 10.14 8.45
CA MET A 67 -0.68 11.51 8.45
C MET A 67 -1.89 11.68 9.35
N GLN A 68 -2.77 10.69 9.39
CA GLN A 68 -3.89 10.71 10.32
C GLN A 68 -3.40 10.65 11.77
N TYR A 69 -2.47 9.76 12.03
CA TYR A 69 -1.93 9.60 13.37
C TYR A 69 -1.26 10.86 13.88
N THR A 70 -0.57 11.57 13.02
CA THR A 70 0.13 12.81 13.37
C THR A 70 -0.74 14.05 13.21
N ARG A 71 -1.97 13.87 12.77
CA ARG A 71 -2.92 14.96 12.55
C ARG A 71 -2.35 16.01 11.61
N GLY A 72 -1.71 15.54 10.55
CA GLY A 72 -1.17 16.40 9.52
C GLY A 72 0.19 17.01 9.82
N ASN A 73 0.82 16.63 10.92
CA ASN A 73 2.13 17.17 11.28
C ASN A 73 3.21 16.48 10.45
N GLN A 74 3.64 17.14 9.38
CA GLN A 74 4.60 16.56 8.45
C GLN A 74 5.96 16.31 9.04
N THR A 75 6.40 17.19 9.92
CA THR A 75 7.71 17.01 10.57
C THR A 75 7.72 15.74 11.41
N ARG A 76 6.68 15.57 12.22
CA ARG A 76 6.56 14.37 13.04
C ARG A 76 6.39 13.13 12.19
N ALA A 77 5.59 13.23 11.14
CA ALA A 77 5.36 12.10 10.24
C ALA A 77 6.65 11.65 9.57
N ALA A 78 7.45 12.59 9.08
CA ALA A 78 8.72 12.27 8.45
C ALA A 78 9.66 11.57 9.42
N THR A 79 9.70 12.05 10.66
CA THR A 79 10.51 11.42 11.70
C THR A 79 10.06 10.00 11.97
N MET A 80 8.75 9.80 12.10
CA MET A 80 8.20 8.44 12.33
C MET A 80 8.52 7.50 11.19
N LEU A 81 8.43 8.01 9.97
CA LEU A 81 8.68 7.19 8.79
C LEU A 81 10.18 6.98 8.54
N GLY A 82 11.02 7.79 9.15
CA GLY A 82 12.46 7.70 8.94
C GLY A 82 12.90 8.24 7.60
N ILE A 83 12.17 9.21 7.05
CA ILE A 83 12.52 9.82 5.79
C ILE A 83 12.64 11.32 5.94
N ASN A 84 13.26 11.94 4.94
CA ASN A 84 13.42 13.37 4.89
C ASN A 84 12.06 14.04 4.68
N ARG A 85 11.88 15.21 5.30
CA ARG A 85 10.60 15.94 5.17
C ARG A 85 10.29 16.29 3.73
N GLY A 86 11.31 16.69 2.96
CA GLY A 86 11.10 16.99 1.55
C GLY A 86 10.65 15.78 0.76
N THR A 87 11.22 14.62 1.09
CA THR A 87 10.81 13.37 0.48
C THR A 87 9.36 13.05 0.81
N LEU A 88 8.98 13.25 2.07
CA LEU A 88 7.59 13.03 2.47
C LEU A 88 6.64 13.94 1.70
N ARG A 89 6.98 15.22 1.56
CA ARG A 89 6.13 16.16 0.85
C ARG A 89 5.93 15.74 -0.61
N LYS A 90 6.99 15.27 -1.25
CA LYS A 90 6.88 14.80 -2.63
C LYS A 90 5.97 13.59 -2.73
N LYS A 91 6.09 12.68 -1.79
CA LYS A 91 5.24 11.48 -1.79
C LYS A 91 3.78 11.83 -1.52
N LEU A 92 3.52 12.71 -0.58
CA LEU A 92 2.16 13.15 -0.32
C LEU A 92 1.55 13.78 -1.57
N LYS A 93 2.32 14.60 -2.28
CA LYS A 93 1.84 15.21 -3.49
C LYS A 93 1.54 14.18 -4.57
N LYS A 94 2.42 13.18 -4.68
CA LYS A 94 2.23 12.10 -5.64
C LYS A 94 0.88 11.41 -5.47
N TYR A 95 0.46 11.24 -4.23
CA TYR A 95 -0.79 10.53 -3.92
C TYR A 95 -1.97 11.46 -3.68
N GLY A 96 -1.80 12.76 -3.93
CA GLY A 96 -2.90 13.69 -3.75
C GLY A 96 -3.26 13.96 -2.30
N MET A 97 -2.34 13.75 -1.40
CA MET A 97 -2.58 13.92 0.04
C MET A 97 -2.00 15.23 0.57
N GLY A 98 -1.27 15.95 -0.21
CA GLY A 98 -0.60 17.16 0.23
C GLY A 98 -1.26 18.39 -0.29
#